data_16a6812f142dd7154e6ad0b3ff05d3cc
#
_entry.id   16a6812f142dd7154e6ad0b3ff05d3cc
#
_cell.length_a   1.000
_cell.length_b   1.000
_cell.length_c   1.000
_cell.angle_alpha   90.00
_cell.angle_beta   90.00
_cell.angle_gamma   90.00
#
_symmetry.space_group_name_H-M   'P 1'
#
loop_
_entity.id
_entity.type
_entity.pdbx_description
1 polymer ?
#
loop_
_entity_poly.entity_id
_entity_poly.type
_entity_poly.pdbx_seq_one_letter_code
_entity_poly.pdbx_strand_id
1 'polypeptide(L)'
;LSWNDIVERAEKVESFRSFIDVEQPEFYQTGHMTEKVQNYCSRTGQPVPETVGELARCVYESLAMRYRITVEALEKIVGYRIETLRIVGGGCQNRILNQFAANALQRPVYTGPVECACAGNILVQAMADGEVGNYSEIREVIERSFAMGTYEPVETEKWNQGFEKYLHILEG
;
A
#
# COMPACT_ATOMS: atom_id res chain seq x y z
N LEU A 1 8.19 -0.43 20.60
CA LEU A 1 7.11 -1.01 19.79
C LEU A 1 7.72 -1.69 18.57
N SER A 2 7.39 -2.95 18.33
CA SER A 2 7.74 -3.64 17.10
C SER A 2 6.73 -3.28 15.97
N TRP A 3 7.07 -3.57 14.71
CA TRP A 3 6.13 -3.44 13.60
C TRP A 3 4.87 -4.27 13.80
N ASN A 4 5.00 -5.48 14.32
CA ASN A 4 3.86 -6.36 14.60
C ASN A 4 2.91 -5.76 15.64
N ASP A 5 3.45 -5.14 16.70
CA ASP A 5 2.63 -4.47 17.72
C ASP A 5 1.80 -3.32 17.12
N ILE A 6 2.38 -2.57 16.19
CA ILE A 6 1.70 -1.47 15.50
C ILE A 6 0.56 -2.00 14.63
N VAL A 7 0.84 -3.04 13.84
CA VAL A 7 -0.14 -3.69 12.96
C VAL A 7 -1.31 -4.26 13.78
N GLU A 8 -1.03 -5.01 14.85
CA GLU A 8 -2.08 -5.58 15.72
C GLU A 8 -2.95 -4.51 16.40
N ARG A 9 -2.36 -3.38 16.76
CA ARG A 9 -3.12 -2.25 17.32
C ARG A 9 -4.00 -1.60 16.26
N ALA A 10 -3.49 -1.42 15.05
CA ALA A 10 -4.24 -0.85 13.93
C ALA A 10 -5.43 -1.73 13.51
N GLU A 11 -5.29 -3.06 13.58
CA GLU A 11 -6.37 -4.01 13.26
C GLU A 11 -7.56 -3.92 14.24
N LYS A 12 -7.31 -3.53 15.48
CA LYS A 12 -8.33 -3.45 16.54
C LYS A 12 -9.11 -2.13 16.56
N VAL A 13 -8.70 -1.16 15.76
CA VAL A 13 -9.31 0.17 15.71
C VAL A 13 -10.44 0.21 14.68
N GLU A 14 -11.40 1.09 14.90
CA GLU A 14 -12.50 1.38 13.97
C GLU A 14 -11.98 1.84 12.60
N SER A 15 -12.55 1.29 11.53
CA SER A 15 -12.18 1.58 10.15
C SER A 15 -12.66 2.96 9.70
N PHE A 16 -11.89 3.63 8.87
CA PHE A 16 -12.29 4.83 8.13
C PHE A 16 -12.75 5.97 9.04
N ARG A 17 -12.13 6.07 10.23
CA ARG A 17 -12.44 7.10 11.20
C ARG A 17 -11.86 8.45 10.79
N SER A 18 -10.65 8.46 10.26
CA SER A 18 -9.95 9.63 9.75
C SER A 18 -8.97 9.27 8.64
N PHE A 19 -8.69 10.24 7.79
CA PHE A 19 -7.78 10.12 6.65
C PHE A 19 -6.84 11.31 6.55
N ILE A 20 -5.71 11.12 5.90
CA ILE A 20 -4.81 12.19 5.49
C ILE A 20 -4.59 12.16 3.98
N ASP A 21 -4.41 13.32 3.37
CA ASP A 21 -3.84 13.38 2.02
C ASP A 21 -2.33 13.17 2.12
N VAL A 22 -1.90 11.96 1.81
CA VAL A 22 -0.48 11.55 1.92
C VAL A 22 0.46 12.32 0.99
N GLU A 23 -0.07 13.06 0.02
CA GLU A 23 0.71 13.90 -0.91
C GLU A 23 0.88 15.34 -0.43
N GLN A 24 0.36 15.70 0.74
CA GLN A 24 0.62 17.02 1.29
C GLN A 24 2.11 17.23 1.58
N PRO A 25 2.68 18.39 1.23
CA PRO A 25 4.12 18.66 1.38
C PRO A 25 4.66 18.45 2.79
N GLU A 26 3.83 18.65 3.80
CA GLU A 26 4.19 18.45 5.21
C GLU A 26 4.61 17.00 5.54
N PHE A 27 4.06 16.01 4.83
CA PHE A 27 4.39 14.60 5.04
C PHE A 27 5.70 14.16 4.37
N TYR A 28 6.25 14.94 3.43
CA TYR A 28 7.56 14.68 2.83
C TYR A 28 8.73 15.05 3.76
N GLN A 29 8.48 15.87 4.76
CA GLN A 29 9.51 16.26 5.73
C GLN A 29 9.55 15.27 6.88
N THR A 30 10.74 14.82 7.25
CA THR A 30 10.95 13.92 8.39
C THR A 30 10.68 14.61 9.73
N GLY A 31 10.33 13.82 10.76
CA GLY A 31 10.09 14.30 12.13
C GLY A 31 8.64 14.74 12.39
N HIS A 32 8.25 14.65 13.63
CA HIS A 32 6.94 15.07 14.14
C HIS A 32 5.72 14.50 13.40
N MET A 33 5.84 13.28 12.82
CA MET A 33 4.80 12.70 11.98
C MET A 33 3.46 12.54 12.70
N THR A 34 3.48 12.15 13.97
CA THR A 34 2.28 12.04 14.82
C THR A 34 1.54 13.37 14.89
N GLU A 35 2.23 14.45 15.20
CA GLU A 35 1.66 15.80 15.30
C GLU A 35 1.11 16.28 13.94
N LYS A 36 1.82 15.99 12.83
CA LYS A 36 1.36 16.33 11.49
C LYS A 36 0.05 15.64 11.12
N VAL A 37 -0.05 14.33 11.38
CA VAL A 37 -1.29 13.57 11.15
C VAL A 37 -2.43 14.11 12.00
N GLN A 38 -2.19 14.36 13.28
CA GLN A 38 -3.20 14.92 14.20
C GLN A 38 -3.66 16.32 13.78
N ASN A 39 -2.73 17.19 13.42
CA ASN A 39 -3.03 18.54 12.95
C ASN A 39 -3.81 18.51 11.63
N TYR A 40 -3.46 17.59 10.70
CA TYR A 40 -4.21 17.42 9.47
C TYR A 40 -5.66 17.02 9.76
N CYS A 41 -5.89 15.99 10.57
CA CYS A 41 -7.23 15.55 10.94
C CYS A 41 -8.03 16.68 11.65
N SER A 42 -7.40 17.41 12.57
CA SER A 42 -8.03 18.51 13.29
C SER A 42 -8.49 19.63 12.33
N ARG A 43 -7.62 20.10 11.43
CA ARG A 43 -7.96 21.20 10.51
C ARG A 43 -8.97 20.81 9.42
N THR A 44 -9.10 19.52 9.12
CA THR A 44 -10.09 18.98 8.17
C THR A 44 -11.38 18.54 8.88
N GLY A 45 -11.54 18.85 10.17
CA GLY A 45 -12.77 18.54 10.93
C GLY A 45 -13.01 17.07 11.19
N GLN A 46 -11.96 16.24 11.09
CA GLN A 46 -12.04 14.80 11.31
C GLN A 46 -11.71 14.44 12.78
N PRO A 47 -12.15 13.25 13.26
CA PRO A 47 -11.69 12.73 14.53
C PRO A 47 -10.17 12.64 14.56
N VAL A 48 -9.56 13.22 15.60
CA VAL A 48 -8.09 13.20 15.75
C VAL A 48 -7.63 11.85 16.27
N PRO A 49 -6.69 11.14 15.60
CA PRO A 49 -6.14 9.90 16.10
C PRO A 49 -5.23 10.15 17.30
N GLU A 50 -5.50 9.50 18.43
CA GLU A 50 -4.76 9.70 19.70
C GLU A 50 -3.85 8.52 20.03
N THR A 51 -4.24 7.31 19.65
CA THR A 51 -3.48 6.10 19.94
C THR A 51 -2.59 5.69 18.76
N VAL A 52 -1.55 4.90 19.03
CA VAL A 52 -0.68 4.34 17.99
C VAL A 52 -1.47 3.54 16.96
N GLY A 53 -2.49 2.79 17.39
CA GLY A 53 -3.35 2.02 16.50
C GLY A 53 -4.16 2.91 15.56
N GLU A 54 -4.77 3.98 16.08
CA GLU A 54 -5.55 4.95 15.29
C GLU A 54 -4.67 5.70 14.30
N LEU A 55 -3.47 6.15 14.73
CA LEU A 55 -2.50 6.79 13.85
C LEU A 55 -2.06 5.88 12.71
N ALA A 56 -1.67 4.65 13.05
CA ALA A 56 -1.23 3.69 12.06
C ALA A 56 -2.36 3.33 11.07
N ARG A 57 -3.57 3.13 11.58
CA ARG A 57 -4.72 2.82 10.73
C ARG A 57 -5.08 3.98 9.81
N CYS A 58 -5.13 5.20 10.31
CA CYS A 58 -5.35 6.40 9.51
C CYS A 58 -4.35 6.47 8.35
N VAL A 59 -3.06 6.27 8.62
CA VAL A 59 -2.01 6.31 7.59
C VAL A 59 -2.17 5.15 6.59
N TYR A 60 -2.38 3.91 7.05
CA TYR A 60 -2.48 2.75 6.16
C TYR A 60 -3.73 2.79 5.28
N GLU A 61 -4.87 3.20 5.83
CA GLU A 61 -6.09 3.38 5.04
C GLU A 61 -5.91 4.48 3.99
N SER A 62 -5.31 5.61 4.36
CA SER A 62 -5.03 6.72 3.43
C SER A 62 -4.08 6.30 2.30
N LEU A 63 -3.02 5.55 2.61
CA LEU A 63 -2.10 5.01 1.60
C LEU A 63 -2.82 4.05 0.64
N ALA A 64 -3.65 3.16 1.16
CA ALA A 64 -4.41 2.22 0.34
C ALA A 64 -5.41 2.93 -0.60
N MET A 65 -6.09 3.98 -0.11
CA MET A 65 -6.97 4.82 -0.92
C MET A 65 -6.19 5.58 -1.99
N ARG A 66 -4.99 6.05 -1.66
CA ARG A 66 -4.12 6.71 -2.64
C ARG A 66 -3.63 5.76 -3.72
N TYR A 67 -3.33 4.51 -3.38
CA TYR A 67 -3.01 3.50 -4.39
C TYR A 67 -4.16 3.33 -5.39
N ARG A 68 -5.41 3.32 -4.93
CA ARG A 68 -6.58 3.25 -5.81
C ARG A 68 -6.64 4.44 -6.76
N ILE A 69 -6.53 5.67 -6.27
CA ILE A 69 -6.50 6.88 -7.13
C ILE A 69 -5.40 6.78 -8.17
N THR A 70 -4.19 6.38 -7.75
CA THR A 70 -3.03 6.26 -8.64
C THR A 70 -3.26 5.21 -9.72
N VAL A 71 -3.77 4.04 -9.36
CA VAL A 71 -4.04 2.96 -10.34
C VAL A 71 -5.16 3.37 -11.30
N GLU A 72 -6.25 3.98 -10.83
CA GLU A 72 -7.33 4.50 -11.68
C GLU A 72 -6.83 5.60 -12.64
N ALA A 73 -5.90 6.45 -12.19
CA ALA A 73 -5.26 7.45 -13.06
C ALA A 73 -4.36 6.80 -14.12
N LEU A 74 -3.59 5.78 -13.76
CA LEU A 74 -2.77 5.01 -14.70
C LEU A 74 -3.64 4.30 -15.75
N GLU A 75 -4.75 3.69 -15.35
CA GLU A 75 -5.70 3.04 -16.26
C GLU A 75 -6.25 3.99 -17.32
N LYS A 76 -6.52 5.24 -16.94
CA LYS A 76 -6.94 6.29 -17.89
C LYS A 76 -5.84 6.62 -18.91
N ILE A 77 -4.58 6.56 -18.51
CA ILE A 77 -3.43 6.85 -19.38
C ILE A 77 -3.16 5.68 -20.33
N VAL A 78 -3.15 4.45 -19.82
CA VAL A 78 -2.81 3.26 -20.61
C VAL A 78 -3.99 2.72 -21.43
N GLY A 79 -5.22 3.10 -21.10
CA GLY A 79 -6.43 2.72 -21.82
C GLY A 79 -6.94 1.29 -21.58
N TYR A 80 -6.41 0.59 -20.58
CA TYR A 80 -6.86 -0.73 -20.18
C TYR A 80 -6.85 -0.89 -18.66
N ARG A 81 -7.61 -1.86 -18.15
CA ARG A 81 -7.69 -2.18 -16.72
C ARG A 81 -6.44 -2.91 -16.25
N ILE A 82 -5.89 -2.45 -15.13
CA ILE A 82 -4.79 -3.10 -14.41
C ILE A 82 -5.38 -4.14 -13.47
N GLU A 83 -5.29 -5.41 -13.82
CA GLU A 83 -6.00 -6.49 -13.09
C GLU A 83 -5.35 -6.84 -11.74
N THR A 84 -4.07 -6.58 -11.57
CA THR A 84 -3.33 -6.96 -10.36
C THR A 84 -2.30 -5.90 -9.98
N LEU A 85 -2.01 -5.79 -8.68
CA LEU A 85 -0.90 -4.99 -8.16
C LEU A 85 0.17 -5.91 -7.59
N ARG A 86 1.45 -5.61 -7.86
CA ARG A 86 2.59 -6.29 -7.20
C ARG A 86 3.31 -5.31 -6.28
N ILE A 87 3.45 -5.68 -5.01
CA ILE A 87 4.22 -4.94 -4.01
C ILE A 87 5.51 -5.72 -3.72
N VAL A 88 6.65 -5.08 -3.92
CA VAL A 88 7.98 -5.67 -3.75
C VAL A 88 8.84 -4.85 -2.80
N GLY A 89 9.98 -5.39 -2.41
CA GLY A 89 10.85 -4.72 -1.44
C GLY A 89 10.29 -4.78 -0.02
N GLY A 90 10.77 -3.90 0.88
CA GLY A 90 10.37 -3.90 2.30
C GLY A 90 8.86 -3.74 2.53
N GLY A 91 8.16 -3.05 1.63
CA GLY A 91 6.71 -2.84 1.71
C GLY A 91 5.89 -4.14 1.69
N CYS A 92 6.40 -5.19 1.06
CA CYS A 92 5.72 -6.48 0.99
C CYS A 92 5.57 -7.17 2.36
N GLN A 93 6.32 -6.75 3.38
CA GLN A 93 6.24 -7.29 4.73
C GLN A 93 5.08 -6.69 5.55
N ASN A 94 4.51 -5.56 5.12
CA ASN A 94 3.40 -4.93 5.81
C ASN A 94 2.06 -5.59 5.44
N ARG A 95 1.69 -6.66 6.15
CA ARG A 95 0.51 -7.47 5.85
C ARG A 95 -0.81 -6.69 5.88
N ILE A 96 -0.95 -5.71 6.78
CA ILE A 96 -2.19 -4.91 6.88
C ILE A 96 -2.31 -3.95 5.69
N LEU A 97 -1.23 -3.27 5.30
CA LEU A 97 -1.24 -2.38 4.15
C LEU A 97 -1.48 -3.15 2.85
N ASN A 98 -0.89 -4.35 2.70
CA ASN A 98 -1.10 -5.20 1.53
C ASN A 98 -2.56 -5.64 1.40
N GLN A 99 -3.20 -6.04 2.51
CA GLN A 99 -4.63 -6.37 2.54
C GLN A 99 -5.50 -5.14 2.26
N PHE A 100 -5.19 -3.99 2.85
CA PHE A 100 -5.91 -2.74 2.61
C PHE A 100 -5.77 -2.28 1.16
N ALA A 101 -4.60 -2.46 0.54
CA ALA A 101 -4.41 -2.18 -0.88
C ALA A 101 -5.31 -3.08 -1.76
N ALA A 102 -5.36 -4.39 -1.48
CA ALA A 102 -6.26 -5.30 -2.20
C ALA A 102 -7.72 -4.88 -2.07
N ASN A 103 -8.15 -4.54 -0.85
CA ASN A 103 -9.51 -4.13 -0.56
C ASN A 103 -9.89 -2.81 -1.25
N ALA A 104 -9.02 -1.79 -1.16
CA ALA A 104 -9.23 -0.49 -1.78
C ALA A 104 -9.27 -0.58 -3.31
N LEU A 105 -8.36 -1.33 -3.90
CA LEU A 105 -8.26 -1.56 -5.35
C LEU A 105 -9.33 -2.50 -5.89
N GLN A 106 -9.97 -3.30 -5.03
CA GLN A 106 -10.92 -4.37 -5.39
C GLN A 106 -10.33 -5.36 -6.39
N ARG A 107 -9.06 -5.71 -6.21
CA ARG A 107 -8.31 -6.63 -7.06
C ARG A 107 -7.19 -7.30 -6.28
N PRO A 108 -6.70 -8.46 -6.74
CA PRO A 108 -5.64 -9.17 -6.06
C PRO A 108 -4.36 -8.33 -5.96
N VAL A 109 -3.72 -8.40 -4.79
CA VAL A 109 -2.37 -7.88 -4.56
C VAL A 109 -1.42 -9.03 -4.32
N TYR A 110 -0.37 -9.11 -5.12
CA TYR A 110 0.70 -10.08 -4.96
C TYR A 110 1.90 -9.40 -4.31
N THR A 111 2.51 -10.06 -3.34
CA THR A 111 3.73 -9.56 -2.73
C THR A 111 4.93 -10.34 -3.24
N GLY A 112 5.97 -9.62 -3.62
CA GLY A 112 7.18 -10.20 -4.20
C GLY A 112 8.32 -10.32 -3.19
N PRO A 113 9.54 -10.63 -3.67
CA PRO A 113 10.68 -10.73 -2.79
C PRO A 113 10.99 -9.39 -2.12
N VAL A 114 11.43 -9.47 -0.84
CA VAL A 114 11.94 -8.30 -0.11
C VAL A 114 13.15 -7.72 -0.84
N GLU A 115 14.07 -8.59 -1.29
CA GLU A 115 15.30 -8.22 -2.00
C GLU A 115 15.12 -8.21 -3.53
N CYS A 116 14.01 -7.65 -4.01
CA CYS A 116 13.64 -7.64 -5.44
C CYS A 116 14.71 -7.00 -6.32
N ALA A 117 15.32 -5.88 -5.89
CA ALA A 117 16.34 -5.19 -6.68
C ALA A 117 17.62 -6.01 -6.85
N CYS A 118 18.08 -6.64 -5.78
CA CYS A 118 19.26 -7.53 -5.82
C CYS A 118 19.01 -8.75 -6.70
N ALA A 119 17.86 -9.41 -6.51
CA ALA A 119 17.48 -10.57 -7.32
C ALA A 119 17.37 -10.21 -8.81
N GLY A 120 16.74 -9.10 -9.13
CA GLY A 120 16.61 -8.60 -10.50
C GLY A 120 17.97 -8.32 -11.15
N ASN A 121 18.88 -7.65 -10.43
CA ASN A 121 20.23 -7.38 -10.92
C ASN A 121 21.00 -8.66 -11.25
N ILE A 122 20.99 -9.65 -10.34
CA ILE A 122 21.69 -10.93 -10.54
C ILE A 122 21.11 -11.66 -11.76
N LEU A 123 19.80 -11.73 -11.89
CA LEU A 123 19.15 -12.48 -12.96
C LEU A 123 19.31 -11.82 -14.34
N VAL A 124 19.38 -10.48 -14.40
CA VAL A 124 19.71 -9.79 -15.66
C VAL A 124 21.15 -10.05 -16.08
N GLN A 125 22.09 -10.14 -15.14
CA GLN A 125 23.47 -10.54 -15.46
C GLN A 125 23.52 -12.00 -15.94
N ALA A 126 22.84 -12.90 -15.25
CA ALA A 126 22.75 -14.31 -15.68
C ALA A 126 22.10 -14.44 -17.08
N MET A 127 21.14 -13.58 -17.42
CA MET A 127 20.57 -13.52 -18.76
C MET A 127 21.59 -13.02 -19.80
N ALA A 128 22.43 -12.06 -19.45
CA ALA A 128 23.50 -11.58 -20.33
C ALA A 128 24.57 -12.65 -20.57
N ASP A 129 24.84 -13.49 -19.58
CA ASP A 129 25.78 -14.62 -19.67
C ASP A 129 25.17 -15.88 -20.33
N GLY A 130 23.87 -15.84 -20.69
CA GLY A 130 23.17 -16.93 -21.36
C GLY A 130 22.67 -18.06 -20.44
N GLU A 131 22.78 -17.90 -19.12
CA GLU A 131 22.29 -18.87 -18.13
C GLU A 131 20.77 -18.81 -17.96
N VAL A 132 20.14 -17.67 -18.28
CA VAL A 132 18.70 -17.45 -18.30
C VAL A 132 18.32 -16.86 -19.67
N GLY A 133 17.34 -17.45 -20.36
CA GLY A 133 17.08 -17.16 -21.77
C GLY A 133 16.25 -15.90 -21.99
N ASN A 134 15.36 -15.55 -21.06
CA ASN A 134 14.42 -14.43 -21.24
C ASN A 134 13.77 -13.97 -19.91
N TYR A 135 13.01 -12.88 -19.96
CA TYR A 135 12.32 -12.32 -18.78
C TYR A 135 11.26 -13.27 -18.18
N SER A 136 10.68 -14.18 -18.93
CA SER A 136 9.74 -15.17 -18.39
C SER A 136 10.44 -16.14 -17.45
N GLU A 137 11.62 -16.63 -17.87
CA GLU A 137 12.46 -17.49 -17.03
C GLU A 137 12.94 -16.76 -15.77
N ILE A 138 13.29 -15.48 -15.87
CA ILE A 138 13.63 -14.66 -14.69
C ILE A 138 12.47 -14.69 -13.68
N ARG A 139 11.23 -14.51 -14.13
CA ARG A 139 10.04 -14.54 -13.26
C ARG A 139 9.85 -15.90 -12.62
N GLU A 140 10.02 -16.99 -13.39
CA GLU A 140 9.92 -18.35 -12.86
C GLU A 140 10.98 -18.64 -11.79
N VAL A 141 12.23 -18.19 -12.01
CA VAL A 141 13.31 -18.33 -11.03
C VAL A 141 12.95 -17.59 -9.74
N ILE A 142 12.44 -16.35 -9.85
CA ILE A 142 12.01 -15.56 -8.70
C ILE A 142 10.89 -16.27 -7.94
N GLU A 143 9.87 -16.75 -8.63
CA GLU A 143 8.70 -17.42 -8.03
C GLU A 143 9.08 -18.74 -7.32
N ARG A 144 10.10 -19.44 -7.81
CA ARG A 144 10.62 -20.66 -7.16
C ARG A 144 11.58 -20.38 -6.01
N SER A 145 12.24 -19.21 -6.02
CA SER A 145 13.31 -18.89 -5.07
C SER A 145 12.82 -18.12 -3.83
N PHE A 146 11.68 -17.44 -3.93
CA PHE A 146 11.18 -16.59 -2.86
C PHE A 146 9.73 -16.92 -2.50
N ALA A 147 9.42 -16.76 -1.20
CA ALA A 147 8.03 -16.83 -0.74
C ALA A 147 7.23 -15.64 -1.28
N MET A 148 6.15 -15.92 -1.99
CA MET A 148 5.22 -14.94 -2.53
C MET A 148 3.94 -14.95 -1.70
N GLY A 149 3.40 -13.78 -1.39
CA GLY A 149 2.10 -13.64 -0.73
C GLY A 149 1.01 -13.21 -1.71
N THR A 150 -0.22 -13.59 -1.42
CA THR A 150 -1.40 -13.15 -2.17
C THR A 150 -2.45 -12.62 -1.20
N TYR A 151 -3.02 -11.46 -1.55
CA TYR A 151 -4.09 -10.81 -0.79
C TYR A 151 -5.28 -10.60 -1.73
N GLU A 152 -6.35 -11.32 -1.45
CA GLU A 152 -7.62 -11.16 -2.16
C GLU A 152 -8.44 -10.03 -1.53
N PRO A 153 -9.21 -9.27 -2.34
CA PRO A 153 -10.06 -8.20 -1.81
C PRO A 153 -11.20 -8.77 -0.96
N VAL A 154 -11.41 -8.16 0.21
CA VAL A 154 -12.52 -8.45 1.11
C VAL A 154 -13.22 -7.15 1.50
N GLU A 155 -14.46 -7.24 2.00
CA GLU A 155 -15.25 -6.08 2.45
C GLU A 155 -15.35 -4.93 1.42
N THR A 156 -15.42 -5.23 0.13
CA THR A 156 -15.32 -4.27 -0.98
C THR A 156 -16.31 -3.12 -0.87
N GLU A 157 -17.54 -3.38 -0.43
CA GLU A 157 -18.57 -2.35 -0.25
C GLU A 157 -18.18 -1.34 0.84
N LYS A 158 -17.67 -1.83 1.97
CA LYS A 158 -17.20 -0.97 3.07
C LYS A 158 -16.01 -0.10 2.64
N TRP A 159 -15.12 -0.65 1.81
CA TRP A 159 -13.98 0.08 1.25
C TRP A 159 -14.42 1.12 0.22
N ASN A 160 -15.48 0.87 -0.55
CA ASN A 160 -16.07 1.89 -1.44
C ASN A 160 -16.62 3.08 -0.64
N GLN A 161 -17.37 2.81 0.42
CA GLN A 161 -17.88 3.87 1.29
C GLN A 161 -16.74 4.68 1.96
N GLY A 162 -15.66 3.98 2.36
CA GLY A 162 -14.44 4.63 2.86
C GLY A 162 -13.76 5.50 1.79
N PHE A 163 -13.75 5.04 0.55
CA PHE A 163 -13.16 5.78 -0.57
C PHE A 163 -13.93 7.08 -0.87
N GLU A 164 -15.25 7.05 -0.87
CA GLU A 164 -16.05 8.26 -1.01
C GLU A 164 -15.74 9.30 0.08
N LYS A 165 -15.62 8.84 1.35
CA LYS A 165 -15.19 9.74 2.44
C LYS A 165 -13.79 10.32 2.18
N TYR A 166 -12.85 9.48 1.71
CA TYR A 166 -11.50 9.93 1.40
C TYR A 166 -11.47 11.00 0.31
N LEU A 167 -12.26 10.82 -0.77
CA LEU A 167 -12.37 11.82 -1.83
C LEU A 167 -12.86 13.16 -1.32
N HIS A 168 -13.88 13.18 -0.45
CA HIS A 168 -14.36 14.43 0.18
C HIS A 168 -13.29 15.16 0.99
N ILE A 169 -12.38 14.41 1.65
CA ILE A 169 -11.26 15.02 2.39
C ILE A 169 -10.22 15.64 1.46
N LEU A 170 -10.06 15.11 0.25
CA LEU A 170 -9.14 15.68 -0.74
C LEU A 170 -9.67 16.94 -1.43
N GLU A 171 -10.98 17.10 -1.49
CA GLU A 171 -11.66 18.24 -2.15
C GLU A 171 -11.80 19.47 -1.26
N GLY A 172 -11.73 19.31 0.05
CA GLY A 172 -11.92 20.37 1.06
C GLY A 172 -10.65 20.99 1.54
#